data_09f0a962320803a8c154d0d179fd371e
#
_entry.id   09f0a962320803a8c154d0d179fd371e
#
_cell.length_a   1.000
_cell.length_b   1.000
_cell.length_c   1.000
_cell.angle_alpha   90.00
_cell.angle_beta   90.00
_cell.angle_gamma   90.00
#
_symmetry.space_group_name_H-M   'P 1'
#
loop_
_entity.id
_entity.type
_entity.pdbx_description
1 polymer ?
#
loop_
_entity_poly.entity_id
_entity_poly.type
_entity_poly.pdbx_seq_one_letter_code
_entity_poly.pdbx_strand_id
1 'polypeptide(L)'
;MIMAMAVLSAVLFSCVREEMTCDKELIVVQRIGEGGYVYTRGAAISSNTDLKEETFGLYGSLTPNASVPQPYFNASATVNADLTATISPLQYWPGLLNASMKFFSWYPYSDANAPTASFTDPGEMVLNYTANESAANHVDVLAAISGPIWVEGVNIHFYHTLTKVTFTFKKVAPVPNEVTIEKIEFQNVGKSGNLAMTEIPTTTTKNGKPKFVWSDVATGRVASTPTGNKTVTEDATLIGDTFLMLPTDAFSATAKIVVTTNFGDREFLFSDILAKNPHSWESGEYINYNL
;
A
#
# COMPACT_ATOMS: atom_id res chain seq x y z
N MET A 1 -25.10 73.11 -43.32
CA MET A 1 -24.35 72.69 -42.17
C MET A 1 -25.10 71.45 -41.60
N ILE A 2 -24.71 70.27 -42.05
CA ILE A 2 -25.39 69.00 -41.73
C ILE A 2 -24.55 68.31 -40.72
N MET A 3 -25.07 68.17 -39.51
CA MET A 3 -24.42 67.51 -38.39
C MET A 3 -24.67 66.03 -38.51
N ALA A 4 -23.61 65.27 -38.82
CA ALA A 4 -23.68 63.80 -38.87
C ALA A 4 -23.64 63.26 -37.43
N MET A 5 -24.73 62.67 -37.04
CA MET A 5 -24.88 62.00 -35.76
C MET A 5 -24.32 60.54 -35.90
N ALA A 6 -23.13 60.30 -35.37
CA ALA A 6 -22.60 59.01 -35.31
C ALA A 6 -23.32 58.16 -34.22
N VAL A 7 -24.13 57.22 -34.67
CA VAL A 7 -24.77 56.29 -33.79
C VAL A 7 -23.70 55.20 -33.42
N LEU A 8 -23.16 55.33 -32.23
CA LEU A 8 -22.29 54.29 -31.62
C LEU A 8 -23.20 53.17 -31.17
N SER A 9 -23.38 52.16 -32.01
CA SER A 9 -24.04 50.92 -31.61
C SER A 9 -23.12 50.18 -30.64
N ALA A 10 -23.35 50.38 -29.34
CA ALA A 10 -22.83 49.52 -28.31
C ALA A 10 -23.46 48.15 -28.52
N VAL A 11 -22.69 47.25 -29.11
CA VAL A 11 -23.01 45.80 -29.08
C VAL A 11 -22.87 45.40 -27.63
N LEU A 12 -23.95 45.47 -26.89
CA LEU A 12 -24.10 44.78 -25.65
C LEU A 12 -24.02 43.30 -25.99
N PHE A 13 -22.82 42.73 -25.83
CA PHE A 13 -22.72 41.31 -25.58
C PHE A 13 -23.46 41.03 -24.27
N SER A 14 -24.79 40.89 -24.37
CA SER A 14 -25.54 40.14 -23.42
C SER A 14 -24.91 38.77 -23.44
N CYS A 15 -23.99 38.50 -22.50
CA CYS A 15 -23.78 37.14 -22.05
C CYS A 15 -25.15 36.68 -21.54
N VAL A 16 -25.98 36.17 -22.46
CA VAL A 16 -26.97 35.18 -22.08
C VAL A 16 -26.15 34.14 -21.35
N ARG A 17 -26.29 34.14 -20.06
CA ARG A 17 -25.89 33.05 -19.20
C ARG A 17 -26.86 31.93 -19.58
N GLU A 18 -26.66 31.32 -20.76
CA GLU A 18 -26.94 29.93 -20.89
C GLU A 18 -26.17 29.33 -19.70
N GLU A 19 -26.86 28.77 -18.75
CA GLU A 19 -26.32 27.72 -17.94
C GLU A 19 -25.81 26.72 -18.95
N MET A 20 -24.57 26.92 -19.42
CA MET A 20 -23.81 25.80 -19.87
C MET A 20 -23.77 24.94 -18.62
N THR A 21 -24.67 23.97 -18.56
CA THR A 21 -24.43 22.75 -17.89
C THR A 21 -23.15 22.22 -18.56
N CYS A 22 -22.02 22.74 -18.11
CA CYS A 22 -20.76 22.06 -18.27
C CYS A 22 -21.05 20.73 -17.60
N ASP A 23 -21.41 19.73 -18.39
CA ASP A 23 -21.40 18.36 -17.94
C ASP A 23 -19.94 18.13 -17.53
N LYS A 24 -19.68 18.43 -16.25
CA LYS A 24 -18.37 18.18 -15.66
C LYS A 24 -18.17 16.69 -15.80
N GLU A 25 -17.23 16.32 -16.64
CA GLU A 25 -16.91 14.92 -16.88
C GLU A 25 -16.48 14.29 -15.56
N LEU A 26 -17.17 13.21 -15.17
CA LEU A 26 -16.92 12.52 -13.93
C LEU A 26 -15.56 11.79 -14.02
N ILE A 27 -14.77 11.88 -12.97
CA ILE A 27 -13.57 11.04 -12.85
C ILE A 27 -14.03 9.61 -12.55
N VAL A 28 -13.74 8.70 -13.47
CA VAL A 28 -14.12 7.29 -13.37
C VAL A 28 -12.86 6.44 -13.21
N VAL A 29 -12.81 5.65 -12.15
CA VAL A 29 -11.82 4.59 -12.00
C VAL A 29 -12.30 3.38 -12.80
N GLN A 30 -11.69 3.17 -13.96
CA GLN A 30 -12.12 2.15 -14.93
C GLN A 30 -11.59 0.76 -14.61
N ARG A 31 -10.45 0.68 -13.92
CA ARG A 31 -9.82 -0.60 -13.59
C ARG A 31 -8.97 -0.49 -12.33
N ILE A 32 -9.20 -1.43 -11.45
CA ILE A 32 -8.33 -1.71 -10.31
C ILE A 32 -7.56 -3.00 -10.61
N GLY A 33 -6.26 -2.96 -10.43
CA GLY A 33 -5.39 -4.12 -10.55
C GLY A 33 -4.42 -4.19 -9.37
N GLU A 34 -3.95 -5.37 -9.09
CA GLU A 34 -2.89 -5.63 -8.13
C GLU A 34 -1.67 -6.14 -8.91
N GLY A 35 -0.49 -5.66 -8.56
CA GLY A 35 0.80 -6.03 -9.15
C GLY A 35 1.32 -7.40 -8.71
N GLY A 36 0.44 -8.35 -8.69
CA GLY A 36 0.56 -9.79 -8.60
C GLY A 36 1.54 -10.39 -7.60
N TYR A 37 1.01 -10.99 -6.52
CA TYR A 37 1.54 -12.23 -5.95
C TYR A 37 0.40 -13.22 -5.73
N VAL A 38 0.55 -14.40 -6.32
CA VAL A 38 -0.28 -15.55 -6.00
C VAL A 38 0.36 -16.25 -4.80
N TYR A 39 -0.07 -15.94 -3.58
CA TYR A 39 0.18 -16.81 -2.43
C TYR A 39 -0.93 -16.71 -1.41
N THR A 40 -1.50 -17.84 -1.12
CA THR A 40 -2.63 -18.07 -0.23
C THR A 40 -2.23 -18.05 1.25
N ARG A 41 -3.12 -17.46 2.07
CA ARG A 41 -3.33 -17.48 3.52
C ARG A 41 -2.68 -16.36 4.32
N GLY A 42 -3.53 -15.57 4.94
CA GLY A 42 -3.29 -14.44 5.83
C GLY A 42 -4.00 -13.19 5.33
N ALA A 43 -4.14 -12.16 6.13
CA ALA A 43 -4.83 -10.90 5.82
C ALA A 43 -4.18 -10.07 4.67
N ALA A 44 -3.27 -10.62 3.89
CA ALA A 44 -2.66 -9.98 2.74
C ALA A 44 -3.58 -10.10 1.52
N ILE A 45 -3.72 -9.02 0.78
CA ILE A 45 -4.34 -9.02 -0.54
C ILE A 45 -3.53 -9.94 -1.45
N SER A 46 -4.16 -10.97 -1.99
CA SER A 46 -3.47 -11.99 -2.81
C SER A 46 -3.96 -12.03 -4.26
N SER A 47 -5.04 -11.32 -4.55
CA SER A 47 -5.61 -11.23 -5.89
C SER A 47 -6.50 -10.01 -6.04
N ASN A 48 -6.79 -9.62 -7.28
CA ASN A 48 -7.76 -8.56 -7.55
C ASN A 48 -9.15 -8.84 -6.93
N THR A 49 -9.49 -10.10 -6.71
CA THR A 49 -10.77 -10.49 -6.10
C THR A 49 -10.84 -10.07 -4.64
N ASP A 50 -9.71 -10.07 -3.93
CA ASP A 50 -9.63 -9.69 -2.53
C ASP A 50 -9.81 -8.18 -2.33
N LEU A 51 -9.60 -7.38 -3.39
CA LEU A 51 -9.84 -5.94 -3.39
C LEU A 51 -11.33 -5.57 -3.55
N LYS A 52 -12.19 -6.50 -3.96
CA LYS A 52 -13.63 -6.21 -4.14
C LYS A 52 -14.27 -5.81 -2.82
N GLU A 53 -15.07 -4.75 -2.87
CA GLU A 53 -15.75 -4.14 -1.73
C GLU A 53 -14.81 -3.42 -0.74
N GLU A 54 -13.49 -3.50 -0.97
CA GLU A 54 -12.51 -2.79 -0.16
C GLU A 54 -12.49 -1.30 -0.48
N THR A 55 -12.17 -0.50 0.53
CA THR A 55 -12.06 0.96 0.40
C THR A 55 -10.62 1.41 0.50
N PHE A 56 -10.19 2.22 -0.46
CA PHE A 56 -8.85 2.80 -0.53
C PHE A 56 -8.91 4.33 -0.57
N GLY A 57 -7.80 4.99 -0.22
CA GLY A 57 -7.66 6.43 -0.35
C GLY A 57 -7.27 6.81 -1.76
N LEU A 58 -7.82 7.92 -2.25
CA LEU A 58 -7.55 8.47 -3.57
C LEU A 58 -7.32 9.98 -3.48
N TYR A 59 -6.10 10.42 -3.77
CA TYR A 59 -5.74 11.82 -3.85
C TYR A 59 -5.45 12.22 -5.28
N GLY A 60 -6.09 13.29 -5.75
CA GLY A 60 -5.86 13.88 -7.07
C GLY A 60 -4.98 15.12 -6.97
N SER A 61 -3.87 15.10 -7.69
CA SER A 61 -2.96 16.23 -7.89
C SER A 61 -3.13 16.79 -9.29
N LEU A 62 -3.45 18.05 -9.40
CA LEU A 62 -3.67 18.78 -10.67
C LEU A 62 -2.41 19.54 -11.07
N THR A 63 -1.96 19.35 -12.30
CA THR A 63 -0.90 20.17 -12.91
C THR A 63 -1.51 21.00 -14.05
N PRO A 64 -1.86 22.28 -13.79
CA PRO A 64 -2.44 23.14 -14.82
C PRO A 64 -1.36 23.62 -15.79
N ASN A 65 -1.53 23.38 -17.08
CA ASN A 65 -0.71 23.95 -18.15
C ASN A 65 0.81 23.91 -17.88
N ALA A 66 1.34 22.73 -17.51
CA ALA A 66 2.74 22.49 -17.19
C ALA A 66 3.32 23.36 -16.04
N SER A 67 2.47 23.84 -15.15
CA SER A 67 2.87 24.56 -13.94
C SER A 67 3.15 23.60 -12.76
N VAL A 68 3.29 24.16 -11.57
CA VAL A 68 3.52 23.39 -10.35
C VAL A 68 2.26 22.55 -10.01
N PRO A 69 2.39 21.30 -9.58
CA PRO A 69 1.29 20.49 -9.07
C PRO A 69 0.52 21.19 -7.95
N GLN A 70 -0.79 21.02 -7.90
CA GLN A 70 -1.67 21.60 -6.91
C GLN A 70 -2.60 20.54 -6.32
N PRO A 71 -2.97 20.61 -5.02
CA PRO A 71 -4.01 19.76 -4.47
C PRO A 71 -5.31 19.96 -5.23
N TYR A 72 -5.97 18.88 -5.60
CA TYR A 72 -7.26 18.97 -6.28
C TYR A 72 -8.38 18.35 -5.45
N PHE A 73 -8.22 17.10 -5.01
CA PHE A 73 -9.14 16.46 -4.07
C PHE A 73 -8.42 15.40 -3.23
N ASN A 74 -9.06 15.06 -2.10
CA ASN A 74 -8.73 13.90 -1.27
C ASN A 74 -10.05 13.19 -0.94
N ALA A 75 -10.19 11.95 -1.37
CA ALA A 75 -11.42 11.18 -1.30
C ALA A 75 -11.14 9.72 -0.94
N SER A 76 -12.19 8.98 -0.62
CA SER A 76 -12.15 7.53 -0.61
C SER A 76 -12.73 6.96 -1.90
N ALA A 77 -12.37 5.74 -2.23
CA ALA A 77 -12.96 5.01 -3.33
C ALA A 77 -13.17 3.54 -2.94
N THR A 78 -14.34 3.00 -3.26
CA THR A 78 -14.68 1.60 -2.97
C THR A 78 -14.66 0.78 -4.25
N VAL A 79 -13.97 -0.34 -4.23
CA VAL A 79 -13.85 -1.24 -5.38
C VAL A 79 -15.14 -1.99 -5.61
N ASN A 80 -15.69 -1.89 -6.81
CA ASN A 80 -16.90 -2.58 -7.22
C ASN A 80 -16.62 -4.06 -7.60
N ALA A 81 -17.68 -4.85 -7.72
CA ALA A 81 -17.57 -6.26 -8.08
C ALA A 81 -16.91 -6.51 -9.46
N ASP A 82 -16.96 -5.53 -10.38
CA ASP A 82 -16.38 -5.56 -11.72
C ASP A 82 -14.95 -4.98 -11.78
N LEU A 83 -14.37 -4.65 -10.61
CA LEU A 83 -13.05 -4.02 -10.48
C LEU A 83 -12.95 -2.59 -11.03
N THR A 84 -14.05 -1.89 -11.18
CA THR A 84 -14.10 -0.43 -11.22
C THR A 84 -14.12 0.11 -9.79
N ALA A 85 -14.11 1.43 -9.58
CA ALA A 85 -14.33 1.97 -8.24
C ALA A 85 -15.26 3.18 -8.23
N THR A 86 -16.03 3.27 -7.15
CA THR A 86 -16.91 4.41 -6.85
C THR A 86 -16.21 5.37 -5.91
N ILE A 87 -15.98 6.61 -6.36
CA ILE A 87 -15.32 7.66 -5.59
C ILE A 87 -16.35 8.37 -4.71
N SER A 88 -16.02 8.62 -3.46
CA SER A 88 -16.86 9.34 -2.49
C SER A 88 -16.08 10.43 -1.74
N PRO A 89 -16.51 11.70 -1.79
CA PRO A 89 -17.56 12.24 -2.67
C PRO A 89 -17.18 12.18 -4.14
N LEU A 90 -18.16 12.21 -5.05
CA LEU A 90 -17.93 12.22 -6.49
C LEU A 90 -16.96 13.35 -6.90
N GLN A 91 -16.03 13.04 -7.78
CA GLN A 91 -15.01 13.96 -8.28
C GLN A 91 -15.14 14.15 -9.78
N TYR A 92 -14.79 15.33 -10.26
CA TYR A 92 -14.94 15.72 -11.64
C TYR A 92 -13.61 16.23 -12.21
N TRP A 93 -13.40 16.03 -13.50
CA TRP A 93 -12.26 16.60 -14.20
C TRP A 93 -12.29 18.15 -14.10
N PRO A 94 -11.13 18.79 -14.00
CA PRO A 94 -11.06 20.25 -13.79
C PRO A 94 -11.56 21.10 -14.97
N GLY A 95 -11.78 20.51 -16.16
CA GLY A 95 -12.23 21.23 -17.34
C GLY A 95 -11.22 22.25 -17.88
N LEU A 96 -9.96 22.13 -17.52
CA LEU A 96 -8.87 23.02 -17.94
C LEU A 96 -8.14 22.46 -19.15
N LEU A 97 -7.96 23.28 -20.17
CA LEU A 97 -7.14 22.92 -21.33
C LEU A 97 -5.67 22.73 -20.88
N ASN A 98 -5.03 21.68 -21.42
CA ASN A 98 -3.63 21.34 -21.15
C ASN A 98 -3.31 21.08 -19.66
N ALA A 99 -4.31 20.78 -18.85
CA ALA A 99 -4.10 20.31 -17.48
C ALA A 99 -3.98 18.79 -17.45
N SER A 100 -3.13 18.28 -16.58
CA SER A 100 -3.05 16.83 -16.30
C SER A 100 -3.29 16.57 -14.83
N MET A 101 -3.73 15.36 -14.53
CA MET A 101 -3.90 14.89 -13.17
C MET A 101 -3.01 13.67 -12.89
N LYS A 102 -2.42 13.66 -11.71
CA LYS A 102 -1.76 12.51 -11.14
C LYS A 102 -2.61 12.03 -9.95
N PHE A 103 -2.74 10.72 -9.81
CA PHE A 103 -3.51 10.11 -8.74
C PHE A 103 -2.60 9.29 -7.85
N PHE A 104 -2.69 9.52 -6.55
CA PHE A 104 -2.03 8.74 -5.51
C PHE A 104 -3.08 7.93 -4.77
N SER A 105 -2.83 6.65 -4.61
CA SER A 105 -3.77 5.74 -3.95
C SER A 105 -3.05 4.90 -2.90
N TRP A 106 -3.75 4.62 -1.79
CA TRP A 106 -3.24 3.78 -0.71
C TRP A 106 -4.35 2.92 -0.10
N TYR A 107 -4.00 1.74 0.34
CA TYR A 107 -4.88 0.80 1.01
C TYR A 107 -4.19 0.24 2.26
N PRO A 108 -4.93 -0.02 3.34
CA PRO A 108 -6.34 0.30 3.55
C PRO A 108 -6.56 1.78 3.84
N TYR A 109 -7.81 2.28 3.66
CA TYR A 109 -8.13 3.70 3.88
C TYR A 109 -8.47 4.01 5.33
N SER A 110 -9.27 3.18 5.99
CA SER A 110 -9.89 3.49 7.29
C SER A 110 -9.85 2.34 8.30
N ASP A 111 -8.95 1.39 8.16
CA ASP A 111 -8.69 0.37 9.18
C ASP A 111 -7.99 0.98 10.39
N ALA A 112 -8.17 0.39 11.59
CA ALA A 112 -7.51 0.85 12.82
C ALA A 112 -5.98 0.80 12.75
N ASN A 113 -5.42 -0.04 11.88
CA ASN A 113 -3.99 -0.21 11.63
C ASN A 113 -3.58 0.32 10.24
N ALA A 114 -4.45 1.10 9.58
CA ALA A 114 -4.18 1.69 8.28
C ALA A 114 -2.97 2.64 8.32
N PRO A 115 -2.23 2.78 7.20
CA PRO A 115 -1.24 3.83 7.07
C PRO A 115 -1.92 5.20 7.07
N THR A 116 -1.22 6.21 7.56
CA THR A 116 -1.66 7.60 7.42
C THR A 116 -1.00 8.20 6.20
N ALA A 117 -1.79 8.69 5.25
CA ALA A 117 -1.30 9.38 4.08
C ALA A 117 -1.22 10.89 4.33
N SER A 118 -0.12 11.53 3.92
CA SER A 118 0.06 12.97 3.93
C SER A 118 0.56 13.48 2.58
N PHE A 119 0.20 14.72 2.25
CA PHE A 119 0.46 15.36 0.96
C PHE A 119 0.96 16.79 1.23
N THR A 120 2.15 16.91 1.82
CA THR A 120 2.81 18.20 2.08
C THR A 120 3.26 18.87 0.79
N ASP A 121 3.64 18.06 -0.19
CA ASP A 121 3.84 18.44 -1.58
C ASP A 121 2.74 17.77 -2.42
N PRO A 122 1.96 18.54 -3.22
CA PRO A 122 0.93 17.96 -4.09
C PRO A 122 1.46 16.93 -5.12
N GLY A 123 2.77 16.96 -5.38
CA GLY A 123 3.46 16.00 -6.25
C GLY A 123 3.93 14.73 -5.56
N GLU A 124 3.78 14.65 -4.23
CA GLU A 124 4.28 13.56 -3.40
C GLU A 124 3.23 13.03 -2.42
N MET A 125 3.18 11.72 -2.26
CA MET A 125 2.46 11.05 -1.19
C MET A 125 3.47 10.48 -0.18
N VAL A 126 3.25 10.74 1.10
CA VAL A 126 4.01 10.11 2.18
C VAL A 126 3.06 9.24 3.00
N LEU A 127 3.33 7.94 3.05
CA LEU A 127 2.64 7.00 3.92
C LEU A 127 3.45 6.81 5.20
N ASN A 128 2.83 7.09 6.34
CA ASN A 128 3.36 6.76 7.65
C ASN A 128 2.68 5.47 8.14
N TYR A 129 3.46 4.47 8.45
CA TYR A 129 2.92 3.18 8.90
C TYR A 129 3.63 2.68 10.15
N THR A 130 2.86 2.06 11.02
CA THR A 130 3.36 1.34 12.20
C THR A 130 2.69 -0.03 12.24
N ALA A 131 3.47 -1.09 12.11
CA ALA A 131 2.97 -2.44 12.25
C ALA A 131 2.42 -2.67 13.67
N ASN A 132 1.23 -3.28 13.77
CA ASN A 132 0.64 -3.64 15.05
C ASN A 132 1.57 -4.61 15.81
N GLU A 133 1.52 -4.60 17.13
CA GLU A 133 2.32 -5.53 17.96
C GLU A 133 1.88 -6.99 17.80
N SER A 134 0.61 -7.20 17.46
CA SER A 134 0.07 -8.52 17.13
C SER A 134 0.02 -8.72 15.62
N ALA A 135 0.69 -9.75 15.12
CA ALA A 135 0.66 -10.10 13.70
C ALA A 135 -0.75 -10.43 13.19
N ALA A 136 -1.64 -10.90 14.06
CA ALA A 136 -3.04 -11.14 13.72
C ALA A 136 -3.80 -9.87 13.28
N ASN A 137 -3.29 -8.70 13.67
CA ASN A 137 -3.87 -7.39 13.34
C ASN A 137 -3.07 -6.65 12.27
N HIS A 138 -2.14 -7.31 11.59
CA HIS A 138 -1.42 -6.69 10.49
C HIS A 138 -2.34 -6.46 9.30
N VAL A 139 -2.18 -5.32 8.68
CA VAL A 139 -2.85 -4.96 7.42
C VAL A 139 -1.84 -4.90 6.29
N ASP A 140 -2.28 -5.26 5.10
CA ASP A 140 -1.46 -5.14 3.91
C ASP A 140 -1.48 -3.70 3.41
N VAL A 141 -0.31 -3.08 3.34
CA VAL A 141 -0.19 -1.71 2.88
C VAL A 141 0.13 -1.72 1.40
N LEU A 142 -0.85 -1.30 0.60
CA LEU A 142 -0.70 -1.15 -0.84
C LEU A 142 -0.57 0.31 -1.22
N ALA A 143 0.18 0.59 -2.28
CA ALA A 143 0.29 1.91 -2.85
C ALA A 143 0.21 1.87 -4.37
N ALA A 144 -0.36 2.92 -4.96
CA ALA A 144 -0.42 3.10 -6.41
C ALA A 144 -0.24 4.57 -6.78
N ILE A 145 0.33 4.80 -7.96
CA ILE A 145 0.37 6.11 -8.59
C ILE A 145 -0.04 5.93 -10.05
N SER A 146 -0.97 6.76 -10.51
CA SER A 146 -1.44 6.77 -11.90
C SER A 146 -1.35 8.17 -12.50
N GLY A 147 -0.93 8.26 -13.74
CA GLY A 147 -0.81 9.54 -14.45
C GLY A 147 0.62 9.93 -14.79
N PRO A 148 0.82 11.07 -15.44
CA PRO A 148 -0.20 12.11 -15.69
C PRO A 148 -1.27 11.68 -16.70
N ILE A 149 -2.53 12.02 -16.43
CA ILE A 149 -3.71 11.74 -17.26
C ILE A 149 -4.41 13.06 -17.59
N TRP A 150 -4.87 13.22 -18.83
CA TRP A 150 -5.50 14.49 -19.28
C TRP A 150 -7.03 14.46 -19.23
N VAL A 151 -7.65 13.50 -19.83
CA VAL A 151 -9.11 13.26 -19.82
C VAL A 151 -9.35 11.81 -20.24
N GLU A 152 -9.24 10.89 -19.34
CA GLU A 152 -9.51 9.47 -19.60
C GLU A 152 -9.88 8.77 -18.29
N GLY A 153 -10.33 7.53 -18.40
CA GLY A 153 -10.55 6.71 -17.21
C GLY A 153 -9.26 6.41 -16.46
N VAL A 154 -9.32 6.49 -15.16
CA VAL A 154 -8.17 6.23 -14.27
C VAL A 154 -8.00 4.74 -14.11
N ASN A 155 -6.80 4.22 -14.38
CA ASN A 155 -6.42 2.86 -14.06
C ASN A 155 -5.50 2.89 -12.84
N ILE A 156 -5.84 2.17 -11.79
CA ILE A 156 -5.07 2.08 -10.55
C ILE A 156 -4.47 0.68 -10.46
N HIS A 157 -3.16 0.63 -10.32
CA HIS A 157 -2.42 -0.61 -10.17
C HIS A 157 -1.68 -0.59 -8.83
N PHE A 158 -2.20 -1.35 -7.87
CA PHE A 158 -1.63 -1.43 -6.53
C PHE A 158 -0.41 -2.34 -6.47
N TYR A 159 0.53 -1.95 -5.64
CA TYR A 159 1.73 -2.72 -5.31
C TYR A 159 1.85 -2.88 -3.80
N HIS A 160 2.26 -4.06 -3.36
CA HIS A 160 2.59 -4.31 -1.95
C HIS A 160 3.84 -3.54 -1.55
N THR A 161 3.76 -2.81 -0.47
CA THR A 161 4.87 -2.01 0.05
C THR A 161 5.60 -2.70 1.20
N LEU A 162 5.03 -3.76 1.75
CA LEU A 162 5.55 -4.57 2.86
C LEU A 162 6.08 -5.92 2.38
N THR A 163 6.86 -6.59 3.23
CA THR A 163 7.32 -7.97 3.06
C THR A 163 6.41 -8.91 3.83
N LYS A 164 5.95 -9.98 3.19
CA LYS A 164 5.16 -11.02 3.82
C LYS A 164 6.08 -12.10 4.40
N VAL A 165 5.94 -12.39 5.71
CA VAL A 165 6.76 -13.39 6.41
C VAL A 165 5.88 -14.41 7.11
N THR A 166 6.23 -15.68 6.97
CA THR A 166 5.56 -16.81 7.64
C THR A 166 6.58 -17.78 8.22
N PHE A 167 6.11 -18.71 9.04
CA PHE A 167 6.93 -19.72 9.70
C PHE A 167 6.40 -21.12 9.47
N THR A 168 7.28 -22.02 9.08
CA THR A 168 7.02 -23.45 8.97
C THR A 168 7.91 -24.19 9.96
N PHE A 169 7.32 -25.06 10.75
CA PHE A 169 8.03 -25.87 11.77
C PHE A 169 7.99 -27.34 11.41
N LYS A 170 9.09 -28.03 11.72
CA LYS A 170 9.22 -29.48 11.49
C LYS A 170 10.09 -30.13 12.55
N LYS A 171 9.68 -31.29 13.07
CA LYS A 171 10.55 -32.15 13.88
C LYS A 171 11.59 -32.81 13.00
N VAL A 172 12.87 -32.73 13.39
CA VAL A 172 13.98 -33.33 12.65
C VAL A 172 14.27 -34.78 13.15
N ALA A 173 13.89 -35.09 14.38
CA ALA A 173 14.07 -36.42 14.99
C ALA A 173 12.86 -36.74 15.87
N PRO A 174 12.59 -38.00 16.14
CA PRO A 174 11.55 -38.39 17.08
C PRO A 174 11.87 -37.82 18.46
N VAL A 175 11.08 -36.80 18.84
CA VAL A 175 11.08 -36.22 20.19
C VAL A 175 9.95 -36.92 20.95
N PRO A 176 10.20 -37.55 22.10
CA PRO A 176 9.19 -38.34 22.80
C PRO A 176 8.01 -37.48 23.31
N ASN A 177 8.23 -36.21 23.47
CA ASN A 177 7.20 -35.25 23.94
C ASN A 177 6.65 -34.42 22.81
N GLU A 178 5.40 -34.01 22.94
CA GLU A 178 4.77 -33.04 22.04
C GLU A 178 5.41 -31.68 22.19
N VAL A 179 5.79 -31.08 21.08
CA VAL A 179 6.31 -29.70 21.01
C VAL A 179 5.21 -28.80 20.49
N THR A 180 4.89 -27.76 21.25
CA THR A 180 3.92 -26.75 20.83
C THR A 180 4.57 -25.37 20.76
N ILE A 181 4.17 -24.59 19.76
CA ILE A 181 4.59 -23.18 19.58
C ILE A 181 3.57 -22.30 20.29
N GLU A 182 4.01 -21.61 21.33
CA GLU A 182 3.16 -20.71 22.12
C GLU A 182 3.22 -19.27 21.61
N LYS A 183 4.38 -18.83 21.09
CA LYS A 183 4.58 -17.50 20.55
C LYS A 183 5.73 -17.49 19.53
N ILE A 184 5.58 -16.67 18.50
CA ILE A 184 6.65 -16.32 17.55
C ILE A 184 6.79 -14.80 17.64
N GLU A 185 7.99 -14.29 17.90
CA GLU A 185 8.21 -12.86 18.07
C GLU A 185 9.45 -12.40 17.30
N PHE A 186 9.28 -11.34 16.50
CA PHE A 186 10.40 -10.57 16.01
C PHE A 186 10.77 -9.50 17.04
N GLN A 187 12.07 -9.35 17.30
CA GLN A 187 12.61 -8.31 18.17
C GLN A 187 13.67 -7.50 17.43
N ASN A 188 13.66 -6.18 17.65
CA ASN A 188 14.59 -5.21 17.07
C ASN A 188 14.58 -5.21 15.52
N VAL A 189 13.41 -5.44 14.93
CA VAL A 189 13.16 -5.32 13.49
C VAL A 189 12.42 -4.03 13.17
N GLY A 190 12.47 -3.58 11.92
CA GLY A 190 11.71 -2.40 11.48
C GLY A 190 10.21 -2.58 11.74
N LYS A 191 9.65 -1.69 12.59
CA LYS A 191 8.24 -1.72 13.00
C LYS A 191 7.45 -0.55 12.43
N SER A 192 8.04 0.63 12.34
CA SER A 192 7.40 1.81 11.77
C SER A 192 8.34 2.56 10.85
N GLY A 193 7.79 3.35 9.93
CA GLY A 193 8.58 4.15 8.99
C GLY A 193 7.70 4.99 8.08
N ASN A 194 8.36 5.72 7.19
CA ASN A 194 7.77 6.60 6.19
C ASN A 194 8.10 6.08 4.80
N LEU A 195 7.11 6.04 3.92
CA LEU A 195 7.28 5.75 2.50
C LEU A 195 6.88 6.98 1.69
N ALA A 196 7.87 7.70 1.16
CA ALA A 196 7.67 8.84 0.26
C ALA A 196 7.65 8.37 -1.19
N MET A 197 6.65 8.82 -1.95
CA MET A 197 6.43 8.41 -3.33
C MET A 197 6.04 9.59 -4.20
N THR A 198 6.84 9.86 -5.23
CA THR A 198 6.48 10.79 -6.33
C THR A 198 6.08 10.05 -7.59
N GLU A 199 6.57 8.81 -7.74
CA GLU A 199 6.30 7.89 -8.85
C GLU A 199 6.45 6.44 -8.37
N ILE A 200 5.99 5.49 -9.17
CA ILE A 200 6.26 4.08 -8.90
C ILE A 200 7.76 3.82 -9.10
N PRO A 201 8.45 3.20 -8.11
CA PRO A 201 9.88 2.95 -8.22
C PRO A 201 10.26 2.15 -9.46
N THR A 202 11.25 2.61 -10.19
CA THR A 202 11.83 1.89 -11.34
C THR A 202 12.86 0.84 -10.91
N THR A 203 13.45 1.00 -9.72
CA THR A 203 14.28 -0.03 -9.08
C THR A 203 13.40 -1.21 -8.70
N THR A 204 13.86 -2.41 -9.03
CA THR A 204 13.08 -3.63 -8.81
C THR A 204 13.70 -4.54 -7.75
N THR A 205 12.83 -5.33 -7.11
CA THR A 205 13.21 -6.47 -6.27
C THR A 205 13.81 -7.58 -7.13
N LYS A 206 14.34 -8.62 -6.50
CA LYS A 206 14.85 -9.82 -7.19
C LYS A 206 13.81 -10.52 -8.09
N ASN A 207 12.51 -10.32 -7.82
CA ASN A 207 11.42 -10.88 -8.63
C ASN A 207 10.84 -9.87 -9.66
N GLY A 208 11.52 -8.74 -9.89
CA GLY A 208 11.15 -7.74 -10.90
C GLY A 208 9.98 -6.85 -10.51
N LYS A 209 9.65 -6.76 -9.21
CA LYS A 209 8.60 -5.86 -8.70
C LYS A 209 9.19 -4.52 -8.29
N PRO A 210 8.42 -3.41 -8.29
CA PRO A 210 8.90 -2.14 -7.76
C PRO A 210 9.43 -2.29 -6.32
N LYS A 211 10.65 -1.82 -6.07
CA LYS A 211 11.28 -1.87 -4.75
C LYS A 211 10.97 -0.58 -3.99
N PHE A 212 10.05 -0.66 -3.03
CA PHE A 212 9.74 0.46 -2.15
C PHE A 212 10.75 0.55 -1.01
N VAL A 213 11.20 1.76 -0.72
CA VAL A 213 12.19 2.02 0.34
C VAL A 213 11.54 2.88 1.41
N TRP A 214 11.50 2.35 2.62
CA TRP A 214 11.00 3.05 3.80
C TRP A 214 12.14 3.80 4.50
N SER A 215 11.88 5.04 4.89
CA SER A 215 12.79 5.90 5.65
C SER A 215 12.35 6.04 7.11
N ASP A 216 13.19 6.62 7.93
CA ASP A 216 12.94 6.91 9.36
C ASP A 216 12.44 5.66 10.11
N VAL A 217 13.02 4.50 9.78
CA VAL A 217 12.58 3.23 10.32
C VAL A 217 12.94 3.12 11.79
N ALA A 218 11.92 3.03 12.64
CA ALA A 218 12.10 2.70 14.04
C ALA A 218 11.91 1.19 14.27
N THR A 219 12.77 0.61 15.09
CA THR A 219 12.72 -0.82 15.42
C THR A 219 11.78 -1.10 16.59
N GLY A 220 11.27 -2.31 16.66
CA GLY A 220 10.36 -2.72 17.71
C GLY A 220 10.17 -4.22 17.82
N ARG A 221 9.05 -4.60 18.44
CA ARG A 221 8.61 -5.99 18.61
C ARG A 221 7.28 -6.21 17.90
N VAL A 222 7.16 -7.37 17.30
CA VAL A 222 5.91 -7.85 16.69
C VAL A 222 5.79 -9.34 16.96
N ALA A 223 4.64 -9.81 17.42
CA ALA A 223 4.43 -11.18 17.82
C ALA A 223 3.18 -11.81 17.18
N SER A 224 3.24 -13.11 16.97
CA SER A 224 2.09 -13.99 16.71
C SER A 224 1.92 -14.95 17.88
N THR A 225 0.69 -15.04 18.40
CA THR A 225 0.30 -16.05 19.38
C THR A 225 -0.67 -17.01 18.71
N PRO A 226 -0.20 -18.19 18.28
CA PRO A 226 -1.04 -19.13 17.53
C PRO A 226 -2.27 -19.55 18.33
N THR A 227 -3.46 -19.41 17.73
CA THR A 227 -4.73 -19.80 18.36
C THR A 227 -5.29 -21.12 17.84
N GLY A 228 -4.79 -21.60 16.70
CA GLY A 228 -5.19 -22.85 16.06
C GLY A 228 -4.21 -24.00 16.32
N ASN A 229 -3.86 -24.73 15.25
CA ASN A 229 -2.86 -25.81 15.35
C ASN A 229 -1.48 -25.21 15.63
N LYS A 230 -0.93 -25.55 16.79
CA LYS A 230 0.39 -25.10 17.26
C LYS A 230 1.35 -26.25 17.54
N THR A 231 0.95 -27.47 17.25
CA THR A 231 1.78 -28.67 17.45
C THR A 231 2.74 -28.84 16.30
N VAL A 232 4.02 -29.01 16.62
CA VAL A 232 5.08 -29.32 15.65
C VAL A 232 5.06 -30.80 15.35
N THR A 233 4.92 -31.17 14.08
CA THR A 233 4.86 -32.56 13.61
C THR A 233 6.10 -32.93 12.79
N GLU A 234 6.19 -34.22 12.38
CA GLU A 234 7.23 -34.68 11.45
C GLU A 234 7.03 -34.09 10.04
N ASP A 235 5.79 -33.71 9.69
CA ASP A 235 5.51 -33.00 8.48
C ASP A 235 5.66 -31.49 8.72
N ALA A 236 6.19 -30.78 7.72
CA ALA A 236 6.36 -29.34 7.78
C ALA A 236 5.00 -28.63 7.89
N THR A 237 4.78 -27.92 8.98
CA THR A 237 3.49 -27.29 9.31
C THR A 237 3.65 -25.80 9.47
N LEU A 238 2.80 -25.01 8.76
CA LEU A 238 2.70 -23.58 8.94
C LEU A 238 2.03 -23.28 10.30
N ILE A 239 2.72 -22.53 11.16
CA ILE A 239 2.22 -22.16 12.50
C ILE A 239 2.36 -20.65 12.70
N GLY A 240 1.35 -20.05 13.29
CA GLY A 240 1.27 -18.63 13.59
C GLY A 240 0.61 -17.81 12.47
N ASP A 241 0.48 -16.52 12.74
CA ASP A 241 -0.09 -15.57 11.81
C ASP A 241 0.93 -15.17 10.74
N THR A 242 0.44 -14.56 9.67
CA THR A 242 1.29 -13.90 8.69
C THR A 242 1.76 -12.56 9.24
N PHE A 243 3.06 -12.32 9.18
CA PHE A 243 3.65 -11.02 9.47
C PHE A 243 3.77 -10.21 8.19
N LEU A 244 3.33 -8.94 8.22
CA LEU A 244 3.54 -7.96 7.17
C LEU A 244 4.50 -6.90 7.72
N MET A 245 5.74 -6.96 7.25
CA MET A 245 6.86 -6.25 7.86
C MET A 245 7.45 -5.22 6.91
N LEU A 246 8.03 -4.16 7.47
CA LEU A 246 8.75 -3.17 6.67
C LEU A 246 9.94 -3.84 5.97
N PRO A 247 10.14 -3.58 4.67
CA PRO A 247 11.32 -4.02 3.94
C PRO A 247 12.62 -3.53 4.58
N THR A 248 13.65 -4.34 4.52
CA THR A 248 15.01 -3.96 4.95
C THR A 248 16.07 -4.71 4.17
N ASP A 249 17.10 -4.01 3.74
CA ASP A 249 18.30 -4.60 3.14
C ASP A 249 19.31 -5.07 4.21
N ALA A 250 19.17 -4.58 5.46
CA ALA A 250 20.06 -4.91 6.56
C ALA A 250 19.31 -4.95 7.89
N PHE A 251 19.54 -6.00 8.64
CA PHE A 251 19.02 -6.14 10.00
C PHE A 251 20.02 -5.57 11.01
N SER A 252 19.52 -5.05 12.13
CA SER A 252 20.38 -4.64 13.23
C SER A 252 21.09 -5.87 13.81
N ALA A 253 22.27 -5.65 14.43
CA ALA A 253 23.04 -6.72 15.05
C ALA A 253 22.28 -7.45 16.19
N THR A 254 21.24 -6.81 16.73
CA THR A 254 20.40 -7.38 17.80
C THR A 254 19.04 -7.85 17.31
N ALA A 255 18.79 -7.78 16.01
CA ALA A 255 17.54 -8.29 15.42
C ALA A 255 17.49 -9.82 15.54
N LYS A 256 16.38 -10.32 16.02
CA LYS A 256 16.19 -11.76 16.24
C LYS A 256 14.75 -12.23 16.12
N ILE A 257 14.60 -13.51 15.89
CA ILE A 257 13.36 -14.26 16.03
C ILE A 257 13.41 -14.98 17.37
N VAL A 258 12.37 -14.86 18.19
CA VAL A 258 12.20 -15.62 19.43
C VAL A 258 10.99 -16.53 19.25
N VAL A 259 11.18 -17.82 19.41
CA VAL A 259 10.13 -18.83 19.37
C VAL A 259 9.95 -19.39 20.78
N THR A 260 8.81 -19.11 21.39
CA THR A 260 8.42 -19.68 22.69
C THR A 260 7.70 -21.00 22.46
N THR A 261 8.20 -22.04 23.07
CA THR A 261 7.59 -23.38 23.06
C THR A 261 7.19 -23.80 24.47
N ASN A 262 6.45 -24.90 24.60
CA ASN A 262 6.18 -25.52 25.91
C ASN A 262 7.45 -26.02 26.67
N PHE A 263 8.62 -25.95 26.02
CA PHE A 263 9.94 -26.27 26.61
C PHE A 263 10.81 -25.02 26.81
N GLY A 264 10.25 -23.80 26.64
CA GLY A 264 10.94 -22.53 26.76
C GLY A 264 11.32 -21.89 25.43
N ASP A 265 12.05 -20.79 25.53
CA ASP A 265 12.39 -19.94 24.39
C ASP A 265 13.57 -20.48 23.57
N ARG A 266 13.50 -20.22 22.27
CA ARG A 266 14.60 -20.40 21.31
C ARG A 266 14.81 -19.09 20.55
N GLU A 267 16.05 -18.62 20.54
CA GLU A 267 16.42 -17.37 19.88
C GLU A 267 17.23 -17.68 18.62
N PHE A 268 16.93 -16.95 17.54
CA PHE A 268 17.60 -17.02 16.26
C PHE A 268 18.00 -15.60 15.84
N LEU A 269 19.29 -15.28 15.94
CA LEU A 269 19.80 -13.99 15.46
C LEU A 269 19.73 -13.91 13.94
N PHE A 270 19.33 -12.77 13.41
CA PHE A 270 19.34 -12.56 11.95
C PHE A 270 20.76 -12.66 11.37
N SER A 271 21.78 -12.24 12.10
CA SER A 271 23.18 -12.43 11.69
C SER A 271 23.53 -13.89 11.39
N ASP A 272 23.03 -14.82 12.21
CA ASP A 272 23.29 -16.27 12.04
C ASP A 272 22.47 -16.88 10.92
N ILE A 273 21.22 -16.42 10.77
CA ILE A 273 20.33 -16.83 9.67
C ILE A 273 20.94 -16.37 8.34
N LEU A 274 21.34 -15.10 8.23
CA LEU A 274 21.87 -14.52 7.01
C LEU A 274 23.26 -15.04 6.65
N ALA A 275 24.08 -15.43 7.63
CA ALA A 275 25.35 -16.09 7.38
C ALA A 275 25.18 -17.46 6.65
N LYS A 276 24.05 -18.14 6.88
CA LYS A 276 23.72 -19.42 6.24
C LYS A 276 22.93 -19.26 4.95
N ASN A 277 22.03 -18.29 4.92
CA ASN A 277 21.16 -18.02 3.78
C ASN A 277 20.98 -16.49 3.60
N PRO A 278 21.89 -15.83 2.88
CA PRO A 278 21.80 -14.37 2.66
C PRO A 278 20.51 -13.98 1.94
N HIS A 279 19.73 -13.11 2.53
CA HIS A 279 18.53 -12.54 1.92
C HIS A 279 18.19 -11.19 2.56
N SER A 280 17.37 -10.40 1.89
CA SER A 280 16.75 -9.17 2.38
C SER A 280 15.25 -9.34 2.50
N TRP A 281 14.61 -8.47 3.25
CA TRP A 281 13.16 -8.30 3.18
C TRP A 281 12.87 -7.23 2.13
N GLU A 282 12.25 -7.61 1.03
CA GLU A 282 11.91 -6.70 -0.05
C GLU A 282 10.38 -6.50 -0.14
N SER A 283 9.97 -5.31 -0.58
CA SER A 283 8.55 -4.99 -0.75
C SER A 283 7.88 -5.96 -1.72
N GLY A 284 6.68 -6.42 -1.36
CA GLY A 284 5.93 -7.40 -2.14
C GLY A 284 6.59 -8.78 -2.23
N GLU A 285 7.62 -9.09 -1.46
CA GLU A 285 8.24 -10.42 -1.39
C GLU A 285 7.61 -11.28 -0.30
N TYR A 286 7.66 -12.59 -0.52
CA TYR A 286 7.23 -13.60 0.43
C TYR A 286 8.43 -14.39 0.95
N ILE A 287 8.56 -14.45 2.26
CA ILE A 287 9.62 -15.20 2.95
C ILE A 287 8.99 -16.18 3.93
N ASN A 288 9.41 -17.42 3.85
CA ASN A 288 9.03 -18.46 4.81
C ASN A 288 10.27 -18.95 5.55
N TYR A 289 10.29 -18.80 6.86
CA TYR A 289 11.33 -19.37 7.71
C TYR A 289 10.97 -20.79 8.09
N ASN A 290 11.85 -21.74 7.75
CA ASN A 290 11.73 -23.15 8.12
C ASN A 290 12.56 -23.38 9.38
N LEU A 291 11.91 -23.70 10.49
CA LEU A 291 12.51 -23.86 11.81
C LEU A 291 12.26 -25.26 12.42
#